data_6e85fd359e48cbb96d2af519ca288ec0
#
_entry.id   6e85fd359e48cbb96d2af519ca288ec0
#
_cell.length_a   1.000
_cell.length_b   1.000
_cell.length_c   1.000
_cell.angle_alpha   90.00
_cell.angle_beta   90.00
_cell.angle_gamma   90.00
#
_symmetry.space_group_name_H-M   'P 1'
#
loop_
_entity.id
_entity.type
_entity.pdbx_description
1 polymer ?
#
loop_
_entity_poly.entity_id
_entity_poly.type
_entity_poly.pdbx_seq_one_letter_code
_entity_poly.pdbx_strand_id
1 'polypeptide(L)'
;MIAKTINAMKKTYHLCLSAGEGVLFRDEEDYNRGFNSFALALDKTGSTGLVESFQSTHCHQMVQTEDPVGFMYAMRQSYSKFFNHKYQRNGRLGEKQHFTLEIVGLHHMLAAMTYVLRNALHHGLVPIPYAYPHCSVNAIFQKEMGKRPTENLLEAKSFYKHIGRKSQPPSHYKMSENGVFLRETVLDIVQVENLYTSPRAFNYYMSRKSGEEWEREQEKDKSGIAPVRIETIEHGVKDQPVEKMLIYESGRADYRKISDIDLCTEIDRKIVPKYGKVSVFHLSDSEKRQIGDYLYKYYHVGEVQIRRCLDIR
;
A
#
# COMPACT_ATOMS: atom_id res chain seq x y z
N MET A 1 -28.11 15.07 33.49
CA MET A 1 -28.45 14.53 32.16
C MET A 1 -27.20 13.88 31.58
N ILE A 2 -27.10 12.55 31.66
CA ILE A 2 -26.01 11.78 31.10
C ILE A 2 -26.41 11.58 29.63
N ALA A 3 -25.70 12.32 28.74
CA ALA A 3 -25.82 12.06 27.31
C ALA A 3 -25.35 10.61 27.06
N LYS A 4 -26.26 9.70 26.75
CA LYS A 4 -25.94 8.41 26.17
C LYS A 4 -25.22 8.70 24.87
N THR A 5 -23.90 8.57 24.87
CA THR A 5 -23.10 8.47 23.63
C THR A 5 -23.65 7.24 22.89
N ILE A 6 -24.44 7.49 21.85
CA ILE A 6 -24.80 6.43 20.89
C ILE A 6 -23.45 5.99 20.29
N ASN A 7 -22.95 4.84 20.71
CA ASN A 7 -21.81 4.22 20.04
C ASN A 7 -22.22 3.99 18.59
N ALA A 8 -21.74 4.84 17.71
CA ALA A 8 -21.92 4.65 16.29
C ALA A 8 -21.27 3.30 15.92
N MET A 9 -22.01 2.46 15.22
CA MET A 9 -21.52 1.13 14.86
C MET A 9 -20.46 1.28 13.78
N LYS A 10 -19.25 0.74 14.01
CA LYS A 10 -18.19 0.73 12.99
C LYS A 10 -18.69 0.08 11.72
N LYS A 11 -18.46 0.74 10.60
CA LYS A 11 -18.72 0.21 9.26
C LYS A 11 -17.42 -0.17 8.58
N THR A 12 -17.50 -1.07 7.62
CA THR A 12 -16.36 -1.47 6.82
C THR A 12 -16.21 -0.58 5.60
N TYR A 13 -15.02 -0.05 5.39
CA TYR A 13 -14.68 0.80 4.25
C TYR A 13 -13.47 0.24 3.50
N HIS A 14 -13.56 0.30 2.18
CA HIS A 14 -12.39 0.29 1.32
C HIS A 14 -11.93 1.74 1.13
N LEU A 15 -10.64 1.98 1.44
CA LEU A 15 -10.01 3.29 1.35
C LEU A 15 -8.82 3.21 0.40
N CYS A 16 -8.64 4.23 -0.44
CA CYS A 16 -7.49 4.33 -1.31
C CYS A 16 -6.92 5.75 -1.32
N LEU A 17 -5.60 5.85 -1.14
CA LEU A 17 -4.84 7.07 -1.33
C LEU A 17 -3.97 6.92 -2.57
N SER A 18 -4.10 7.83 -3.52
CA SER A 18 -3.30 7.89 -4.75
C SER A 18 -2.26 9.02 -4.70
N ALA A 19 -1.10 8.79 -5.32
CA ALA A 19 -0.10 9.83 -5.57
C ALA A 19 -0.53 10.82 -6.65
N GLY A 20 -1.51 10.46 -7.48
CA GLY A 20 -1.76 11.13 -8.74
C GLY A 20 -0.70 10.76 -9.78
N GLU A 21 0.11 11.70 -10.22
CA GLU A 21 1.14 11.48 -11.25
C GLU A 21 2.52 11.09 -10.68
N GLY A 22 2.71 11.17 -9.35
CA GLY A 22 3.97 10.88 -8.71
C GLY A 22 4.02 9.52 -8.02
N VAL A 23 4.87 9.41 -7.01
CA VAL A 23 4.99 8.25 -6.12
C VAL A 23 4.74 8.64 -4.67
N LEU A 24 4.12 7.74 -3.91
CA LEU A 24 3.95 7.84 -2.46
C LEU A 24 5.16 7.26 -1.71
N PHE A 25 5.71 6.15 -2.24
CA PHE A 25 6.76 5.38 -1.58
C PHE A 25 7.93 5.23 -2.55
N ARG A 26 9.09 5.76 -2.20
CA ARG A 26 10.28 5.78 -3.05
C ARG A 26 11.30 4.70 -2.70
N ASP A 27 11.31 4.24 -1.45
CA ASP A 27 12.19 3.18 -0.96
C ASP A 27 11.54 2.35 0.17
N GLU A 28 12.24 1.33 0.65
CA GLU A 28 11.76 0.43 1.71
C GLU A 28 11.41 1.16 3.01
N GLU A 29 12.16 2.20 3.35
CA GLU A 29 11.87 2.99 4.56
C GLU A 29 10.53 3.73 4.43
N ASP A 30 10.21 4.23 3.23
CA ASP A 30 8.93 4.88 2.95
C ASP A 30 7.76 3.91 3.13
N TYR A 31 7.88 2.68 2.62
CA TYR A 31 6.86 1.63 2.81
C TYR A 31 6.69 1.28 4.28
N ASN A 32 7.79 1.07 5.01
CA ASN A 32 7.76 0.77 6.44
C ASN A 32 7.09 1.90 7.23
N ARG A 33 7.42 3.14 6.92
CA ARG A 33 6.81 4.33 7.56
C ARG A 33 5.36 4.53 7.17
N GLY A 34 5.01 4.22 5.92
CA GLY A 34 3.62 4.21 5.44
C GLY A 34 2.76 3.25 6.24
N PHE A 35 3.19 1.99 6.35
CA PHE A 35 2.49 0.98 7.13
C PHE A 35 2.46 1.32 8.62
N ASN A 36 3.57 1.78 9.20
CA ASN A 36 3.59 2.21 10.60
C ASN A 36 2.63 3.40 10.86
N SER A 37 2.50 4.32 9.89
CA SER A 37 1.54 5.43 10.00
C SER A 37 0.09 4.96 9.92
N PHE A 38 -0.19 3.93 9.10
CA PHE A 38 -1.47 3.24 9.06
C PHE A 38 -1.79 2.57 10.41
N ALA A 39 -0.85 1.79 10.95
CA ALA A 39 -1.01 1.10 12.23
C ALA A 39 -1.31 2.07 13.39
N LEU A 40 -0.56 3.18 13.47
CA LEU A 40 -0.78 4.21 14.47
C LEU A 40 -2.10 4.98 14.27
N ALA A 41 -2.57 5.11 13.03
CA ALA A 41 -3.87 5.74 12.75
C ALA A 41 -5.02 4.84 13.20
N LEU A 42 -4.91 3.51 13.07
CA LEU A 42 -5.89 2.55 13.59
C LEU A 42 -6.08 2.75 15.10
N ASP A 43 -4.99 2.75 15.85
CA ASP A 43 -5.04 2.95 17.30
C ASP A 43 -5.62 4.33 17.66
N LYS A 44 -5.10 5.39 17.07
CA LYS A 44 -5.51 6.77 17.34
C LYS A 44 -6.99 7.02 17.11
N THR A 45 -7.59 6.36 16.13
CA THR A 45 -9.00 6.55 15.75
C THR A 45 -9.92 5.43 16.27
N GLY A 46 -9.38 4.50 17.05
CA GLY A 46 -10.11 3.33 17.51
C GLY A 46 -10.62 2.46 16.36
N SER A 47 -9.96 2.48 15.21
CA SER A 47 -10.36 1.71 14.02
C SER A 47 -9.74 0.31 14.03
N THR A 48 -10.31 -0.61 13.25
CA THR A 48 -9.80 -1.98 13.09
C THR A 48 -9.34 -2.18 11.66
N GLY A 49 -8.08 -2.52 11.44
CA GLY A 49 -7.54 -2.86 10.12
C GLY A 49 -7.84 -4.31 9.78
N LEU A 50 -8.27 -4.56 8.55
CA LEU A 50 -8.52 -5.91 8.04
C LEU A 50 -7.41 -6.36 7.11
N VAL A 51 -7.29 -5.71 5.95
CA VAL A 51 -6.25 -5.98 4.96
C VAL A 51 -5.72 -4.69 4.36
N GLU A 52 -4.49 -4.73 3.83
CA GLU A 52 -3.88 -3.60 3.15
C GLU A 52 -2.91 -4.04 2.04
N SER A 53 -2.68 -3.14 1.09
CA SER A 53 -1.64 -3.26 0.07
C SER A 53 -1.10 -1.87 -0.26
N PHE A 54 0.21 -1.69 -0.11
CA PHE A 54 0.92 -0.46 -0.38
C PHE A 54 1.72 -0.62 -1.67
N GLN A 55 1.45 0.22 -2.66
CA GLN A 55 2.23 0.28 -3.89
C GLN A 55 2.88 1.66 -4.04
N SER A 56 3.87 1.78 -4.91
CA SER A 56 4.61 3.04 -5.09
C SER A 56 3.70 4.25 -5.32
N THR A 57 2.62 4.07 -6.06
CA THR A 57 1.73 5.14 -6.51
C THR A 57 0.44 5.27 -5.72
N HIS A 58 0.04 4.25 -4.98
CA HIS A 58 -1.20 4.23 -4.22
C HIS A 58 -1.18 3.19 -3.11
N CYS A 59 -2.12 3.30 -2.18
CA CYS A 59 -2.33 2.26 -1.18
C CYS A 59 -3.82 2.00 -0.98
N HIS A 60 -4.18 0.72 -0.96
CA HIS A 60 -5.51 0.23 -0.65
C HIS A 60 -5.55 -0.33 0.77
N GLN A 61 -6.66 -0.06 1.46
CA GLN A 61 -6.85 -0.50 2.84
C GLN A 61 -8.32 -0.85 3.07
N MET A 62 -8.57 -1.92 3.80
CA MET A 62 -9.90 -2.21 4.33
C MET A 62 -9.91 -2.02 5.84
N VAL A 63 -10.77 -1.15 6.30
CA VAL A 63 -10.81 -0.69 7.70
C VAL A 63 -12.25 -0.65 8.20
N GLN A 64 -12.45 -1.09 9.43
CA GLN A 64 -13.69 -0.86 10.17
C GLN A 64 -13.52 0.37 11.05
N THR A 65 -14.32 1.39 10.79
CA THR A 65 -14.24 2.69 11.49
C THR A 65 -15.59 3.40 11.55
N GLU A 66 -15.73 4.29 12.49
CA GLU A 66 -16.85 5.24 12.56
C GLU A 66 -16.56 6.51 11.73
N ASP A 67 -15.27 6.85 11.55
CA ASP A 67 -14.83 8.05 10.84
C ASP A 67 -13.71 7.72 9.83
N PRO A 68 -14.05 7.35 8.59
CA PRO A 68 -13.06 7.04 7.55
C PRO A 68 -12.24 8.27 7.15
N VAL A 69 -12.80 9.48 7.25
CA VAL A 69 -12.09 10.72 6.91
C VAL A 69 -11.04 11.04 7.97
N GLY A 70 -11.39 10.95 9.24
CA GLY A 70 -10.48 11.17 10.35
C GLY A 70 -9.34 10.13 10.38
N PHE A 71 -9.66 8.87 10.10
CA PHE A 71 -8.66 7.82 9.96
C PHE A 71 -7.63 8.15 8.86
N MET A 72 -8.10 8.45 7.64
CA MET A 72 -7.23 8.79 6.52
C MET A 72 -6.43 10.07 6.78
N TYR A 73 -7.02 11.06 7.43
CA TYR A 73 -6.32 12.27 7.85
C TYR A 73 -5.17 11.95 8.81
N ALA A 74 -5.42 11.14 9.85
CA ALA A 74 -4.40 10.75 10.82
C ALA A 74 -3.22 10.02 10.16
N MET A 75 -3.50 9.03 9.31
CA MET A 75 -2.50 8.28 8.56
C MET A 75 -1.67 9.20 7.65
N ARG A 76 -2.34 9.98 6.80
CA ARG A 76 -1.68 10.89 5.84
C ARG A 76 -0.83 11.94 6.53
N GLN A 77 -1.34 12.54 7.61
CA GLN A 77 -0.60 13.55 8.35
C GLN A 77 0.71 12.98 8.92
N SER A 78 0.66 11.78 9.50
CA SER A 78 1.84 11.10 10.03
C SER A 78 2.87 10.84 8.94
N TYR A 79 2.44 10.19 7.87
CA TYR A 79 3.33 9.79 6.79
C TYR A 79 3.88 10.99 6.00
N SER A 80 3.05 11.98 5.65
CA SER A 80 3.51 13.16 4.91
C SER A 80 4.56 13.98 5.69
N LYS A 81 4.44 14.06 7.01
CA LYS A 81 5.48 14.73 7.84
C LYS A 81 6.83 14.04 7.73
N PHE A 82 6.83 12.71 7.79
CA PHE A 82 8.05 11.92 7.61
C PHE A 82 8.63 12.12 6.20
N PHE A 83 7.82 11.90 5.17
CA PHE A 83 8.23 12.01 3.77
C PHE A 83 8.79 13.40 3.45
N ASN A 84 8.09 14.46 3.87
CA ASN A 84 8.53 15.82 3.65
C ASN A 84 9.86 16.14 4.37
N HIS A 85 10.03 15.62 5.59
CA HIS A 85 11.30 15.77 6.32
C HIS A 85 12.44 15.01 5.63
N LYS A 86 12.23 13.74 5.27
CA LYS A 86 13.24 12.90 4.62
C LYS A 86 13.75 13.49 3.31
N TYR A 87 12.83 13.95 2.47
CA TYR A 87 13.14 14.47 1.13
C TYR A 87 13.30 16.00 1.10
N GLN A 88 13.28 16.67 2.26
CA GLN A 88 13.37 18.13 2.42
C GLN A 88 12.40 18.88 1.47
N ARG A 89 11.17 18.40 1.38
CA ARG A 89 10.11 19.00 0.58
C ARG A 89 8.99 19.55 1.45
N ASN A 90 8.14 20.39 0.85
CA ASN A 90 6.97 20.95 1.51
C ASN A 90 5.69 20.61 0.75
N GLY A 91 4.58 20.72 1.44
CA GLY A 91 3.25 20.55 0.83
C GLY A 91 2.67 19.17 1.01
N ARG A 92 1.52 18.98 0.38
CA ARG A 92 0.74 17.74 0.47
C ARG A 92 1.41 16.62 -0.32
N LEU A 93 1.36 15.42 0.22
CA LEU A 93 1.73 14.18 -0.45
C LEU A 93 0.47 13.50 -0.96
N GLY A 94 0.46 13.14 -2.25
CA GLY A 94 -0.65 12.49 -2.91
C GLY A 94 -1.84 13.42 -3.22
N GLU A 95 -2.90 12.82 -3.75
CA GLU A 95 -4.13 13.52 -4.17
C GLU A 95 -4.82 14.22 -2.98
N LYS A 96 -5.58 15.29 -3.28
CA LYS A 96 -6.32 16.03 -2.25
C LYS A 96 -7.35 15.15 -1.56
N GLN A 97 -8.13 14.47 -2.36
CA GLN A 97 -9.16 13.55 -1.91
C GLN A 97 -8.62 12.13 -1.93
N HIS A 98 -9.03 11.33 -0.96
CA HIS A 98 -8.86 9.89 -0.97
C HIS A 98 -10.18 9.25 -1.38
N PHE A 99 -10.10 8.09 -2.00
CA PHE A 99 -11.29 7.33 -2.34
C PHE A 99 -11.82 6.59 -1.11
N THR A 100 -13.13 6.56 -0.95
CA THR A 100 -13.82 5.88 0.15
C THR A 100 -15.05 5.18 -0.39
N LEU A 101 -15.15 3.87 -0.16
CA LEU A 101 -16.27 3.04 -0.51
C LEU A 101 -16.74 2.24 0.72
N GLU A 102 -17.97 2.43 1.17
CA GLU A 102 -18.57 1.58 2.21
C GLU A 102 -18.86 0.20 1.63
N ILE A 103 -18.42 -0.85 2.32
CA ILE A 103 -18.59 -2.25 1.91
C ILE A 103 -19.64 -2.89 2.80
N VAL A 104 -20.72 -3.36 2.18
CA VAL A 104 -21.85 -4.00 2.86
C VAL A 104 -22.12 -5.37 2.25
N GLY A 105 -22.17 -6.40 3.08
CA GLY A 105 -22.41 -7.78 2.66
C GLY A 105 -21.12 -8.62 2.67
N LEU A 106 -21.30 -9.92 2.90
CA LEU A 106 -20.20 -10.87 3.02
C LEU A 106 -19.44 -11.04 1.70
N HIS A 107 -20.15 -11.22 0.60
CA HIS A 107 -19.52 -11.46 -0.70
C HIS A 107 -18.88 -10.19 -1.26
N HIS A 108 -19.46 -9.01 -1.02
CA HIS A 108 -18.85 -7.73 -1.32
C HIS A 108 -17.55 -7.54 -0.53
N MET A 109 -17.55 -7.93 0.76
CA MET A 109 -16.36 -7.85 1.60
C MET A 109 -15.26 -8.79 1.09
N LEU A 110 -15.59 -10.06 0.78
CA LEU A 110 -14.64 -11.01 0.19
C LEU A 110 -14.09 -10.52 -1.15
N ALA A 111 -14.94 -9.92 -1.99
CA ALA A 111 -14.53 -9.34 -3.26
C ALA A 111 -13.52 -8.20 -3.06
N ALA A 112 -13.84 -7.22 -2.24
CA ALA A 112 -12.98 -6.08 -1.98
C ALA A 112 -11.65 -6.48 -1.32
N MET A 113 -11.70 -7.38 -0.32
CA MET A 113 -10.49 -7.90 0.33
C MET A 113 -9.59 -8.67 -0.63
N THR A 114 -10.20 -9.55 -1.44
CA THR A 114 -9.46 -10.31 -2.47
C THR A 114 -8.79 -9.39 -3.47
N TYR A 115 -9.46 -8.32 -3.89
CA TYR A 115 -8.86 -7.31 -4.76
C TYR A 115 -7.65 -6.65 -4.09
N VAL A 116 -7.79 -6.15 -2.85
CA VAL A 116 -6.69 -5.50 -2.12
C VAL A 116 -5.49 -6.43 -1.98
N LEU A 117 -5.70 -7.69 -1.59
CA LEU A 117 -4.63 -8.66 -1.41
C LEU A 117 -3.95 -9.08 -2.72
N ARG A 118 -4.63 -8.96 -3.85
CA ARG A 118 -4.12 -9.28 -5.19
C ARG A 118 -3.71 -8.05 -6.00
N ASN A 119 -3.76 -6.87 -5.41
CA ASN A 119 -3.55 -5.62 -6.13
C ASN A 119 -2.19 -5.57 -6.85
N ALA A 120 -1.10 -6.01 -6.22
CA ALA A 120 0.21 -6.09 -6.86
C ALA A 120 0.27 -7.09 -8.04
N LEU A 121 -0.45 -8.21 -7.95
CA LEU A 121 -0.61 -9.14 -9.08
C LEU A 121 -1.44 -8.51 -10.20
N HIS A 122 -2.52 -7.81 -9.87
CA HIS A 122 -3.37 -7.12 -10.83
C HIS A 122 -2.58 -6.11 -11.66
N HIS A 123 -1.74 -5.31 -11.02
CA HIS A 123 -0.83 -4.38 -11.70
C HIS A 123 0.42 -5.06 -12.30
N GLY A 124 0.52 -6.37 -12.17
CA GLY A 124 1.61 -7.17 -12.76
C GLY A 124 2.99 -6.87 -12.16
N LEU A 125 3.04 -6.41 -10.92
CA LEU A 125 4.30 -6.21 -10.17
C LEU A 125 4.92 -7.55 -9.76
N VAL A 126 4.09 -8.55 -9.51
CA VAL A 126 4.50 -9.89 -9.07
C VAL A 126 3.73 -10.97 -9.82
N PRO A 127 4.28 -12.17 -9.97
CA PRO A 127 3.59 -13.30 -10.63
C PRO A 127 2.51 -13.94 -9.76
N ILE A 128 2.62 -13.82 -8.43
CA ILE A 128 1.66 -14.34 -7.45
C ILE A 128 1.51 -13.36 -6.30
N PRO A 129 0.34 -13.23 -5.66
CA PRO A 129 0.12 -12.26 -4.58
C PRO A 129 1.12 -12.39 -3.43
N TYR A 130 1.48 -13.62 -3.06
CA TYR A 130 2.39 -13.92 -1.95
C TYR A 130 3.84 -13.43 -2.14
N ALA A 131 4.23 -13.09 -3.37
CA ALA A 131 5.55 -12.56 -3.66
C ALA A 131 5.69 -11.06 -3.36
N TYR A 132 4.58 -10.37 -3.05
CA TYR A 132 4.62 -8.93 -2.78
C TYR A 132 4.78 -8.65 -1.28
N PRO A 133 5.88 -7.99 -0.86
CA PRO A 133 6.20 -7.81 0.56
C PRO A 133 5.36 -6.74 1.26
N HIS A 134 4.84 -5.75 0.52
CA HIS A 134 4.11 -4.60 1.07
C HIS A 134 2.59 -4.80 1.07
N CYS A 135 2.15 -6.02 1.41
CA CYS A 135 0.76 -6.42 1.46
C CYS A 135 0.55 -7.39 2.63
N SER A 136 -0.64 -7.39 3.19
CA SER A 136 -1.02 -8.27 4.31
C SER A 136 -1.29 -9.72 3.92
N VAL A 137 -1.24 -10.07 2.63
CA VAL A 137 -1.53 -11.44 2.14
C VAL A 137 -0.72 -12.52 2.86
N ASN A 138 0.50 -12.21 3.29
CA ASN A 138 1.39 -13.14 3.96
C ASN A 138 1.15 -13.29 5.47
N ALA A 139 0.31 -12.44 6.06
CA ALA A 139 -0.07 -12.52 7.47
C ALA A 139 -1.30 -13.42 7.71
N ILE A 140 -2.05 -13.75 6.65
CA ILE A 140 -3.29 -14.51 6.70
C ILE A 140 -2.97 -16.00 6.58
N PHE A 141 -3.56 -16.83 7.45
CA PHE A 141 -3.30 -18.27 7.56
C PHE A 141 -1.79 -18.59 7.64
N GLN A 142 -1.03 -17.72 8.31
CA GLN A 142 0.43 -17.79 8.34
C GLN A 142 0.92 -19.16 8.83
N LYS A 143 0.34 -19.66 9.91
CA LYS A 143 0.71 -20.94 10.52
C LYS A 143 0.34 -22.13 9.62
N GLU A 144 -0.88 -22.15 9.12
CA GLU A 144 -1.42 -23.23 8.28
C GLU A 144 -0.72 -23.33 6.93
N MET A 145 -0.22 -22.19 6.42
CA MET A 145 0.56 -22.11 5.19
C MET A 145 2.06 -22.37 5.42
N GLY A 146 2.45 -22.79 6.62
CA GLY A 146 3.84 -23.15 6.96
C GLY A 146 4.81 -21.97 6.97
N LYS A 147 4.32 -20.75 7.11
CA LYS A 147 5.18 -19.57 7.21
C LYS A 147 5.72 -19.44 8.63
N ARG A 148 7.01 -19.15 8.73
CA ARG A 148 7.65 -18.93 10.03
C ARG A 148 7.33 -17.53 10.55
N PRO A 149 7.04 -17.39 11.86
CA PRO A 149 6.93 -16.09 12.50
C PRO A 149 8.25 -15.31 12.36
N THR A 150 8.16 -13.99 12.37
CA THR A 150 9.34 -13.12 12.44
C THR A 150 10.02 -13.29 13.81
N GLU A 151 11.26 -13.77 13.83
CA GLU A 151 11.99 -14.08 15.06
C GLU A 151 12.72 -12.85 15.62
N ASN A 152 13.26 -12.01 14.76
CA ASN A 152 14.05 -10.83 15.15
C ASN A 152 13.14 -9.62 15.36
N LEU A 153 12.86 -9.31 16.63
CA LEU A 153 11.99 -8.22 17.03
C LEU A 153 12.78 -7.12 17.74
N LEU A 154 12.40 -5.89 17.47
CA LEU A 154 12.89 -4.73 18.22
C LEU A 154 12.22 -4.67 19.59
N GLU A 155 12.98 -4.21 20.58
CA GLU A 155 12.40 -3.82 21.87
C GLU A 155 11.57 -2.54 21.73
N ALA A 156 10.45 -2.47 22.45
CA ALA A 156 9.52 -1.34 22.40
C ALA A 156 10.20 0.04 22.61
N LYS A 157 11.23 0.08 23.45
CA LYS A 157 12.04 1.28 23.68
C LYS A 157 12.77 1.81 22.43
N SER A 158 12.91 0.98 21.38
CA SER A 158 13.57 1.34 20.11
C SER A 158 12.59 1.80 19.03
N PHE A 159 11.29 1.61 19.20
CA PHE A 159 10.28 1.93 18.18
C PHE A 159 10.28 3.39 17.76
N TYR A 160 10.61 4.32 18.67
CA TYR A 160 10.63 5.77 18.38
C TYR A 160 11.52 6.15 17.18
N LYS A 161 12.52 5.35 16.86
CA LYS A 161 13.40 5.55 15.69
C LYS A 161 12.62 5.41 14.38
N HIS A 162 11.59 4.57 14.38
CA HIS A 162 10.81 4.17 13.21
C HIS A 162 9.42 4.78 13.14
N ILE A 163 8.87 5.32 14.26
CA ILE A 163 7.50 5.86 14.29
C ILE A 163 7.42 7.31 14.80
N GLY A 164 8.53 7.85 15.29
CA GLY A 164 8.60 9.18 15.90
C GLY A 164 8.44 9.18 17.42
N ARG A 165 9.13 10.10 18.07
CA ARG A 165 9.34 10.12 19.53
C ARG A 165 8.06 10.27 20.36
N LYS A 166 7.01 10.88 19.80
CA LYS A 166 5.75 11.14 20.52
C LYS A 166 4.69 10.05 20.31
N SER A 167 4.99 9.06 19.48
CA SER A 167 4.05 7.97 19.19
C SER A 167 4.11 6.93 20.29
N GLN A 168 2.94 6.51 20.76
CA GLN A 168 2.78 5.45 21.76
C GLN A 168 1.89 4.37 21.17
N PRO A 169 2.49 3.36 20.51
CA PRO A 169 1.73 2.26 19.94
C PRO A 169 1.16 1.37 21.05
N PRO A 170 0.07 0.62 20.80
CA PRO A 170 -0.43 -0.40 21.69
C PRO A 170 0.65 -1.40 22.11
N SER A 171 0.60 -1.86 23.34
CA SER A 171 1.61 -2.76 23.91
C SER A 171 1.71 -4.13 23.19
N HIS A 172 0.65 -4.54 22.50
CA HIS A 172 0.63 -5.78 21.73
C HIS A 172 1.26 -5.64 20.33
N TYR A 173 1.51 -4.42 19.85
CA TYR A 173 2.19 -4.23 18.57
C TYR A 173 3.65 -4.67 18.69
N LYS A 174 4.08 -5.50 17.75
CA LYS A 174 5.47 -5.96 17.62
C LYS A 174 6.08 -5.36 16.36
N MET A 175 7.38 -5.10 16.41
CA MET A 175 8.11 -4.48 15.30
C MET A 175 9.30 -5.37 14.95
N SER A 176 9.48 -5.61 13.63
CA SER A 176 10.64 -6.34 13.11
C SER A 176 11.93 -5.51 13.24
N GLU A 177 13.07 -6.14 13.11
CA GLU A 177 14.38 -5.47 13.07
C GLU A 177 14.48 -4.40 11.97
N ASN A 178 13.72 -4.55 10.88
CA ASN A 178 13.65 -3.58 9.79
C ASN A 178 12.79 -2.34 10.11
N GLY A 179 12.23 -2.26 11.33
CA GLY A 179 11.48 -1.10 11.81
C GLY A 179 10.05 -1.00 11.27
N VAL A 180 9.45 -2.11 10.83
CA VAL A 180 8.05 -2.19 10.44
C VAL A 180 7.25 -3.01 11.46
N PHE A 181 6.06 -2.54 11.83
CA PHE A 181 5.16 -3.32 12.67
C PHE A 181 4.75 -4.62 11.98
N LEU A 182 4.62 -5.68 12.77
CA LEU A 182 4.15 -6.97 12.26
C LEU A 182 2.65 -6.91 11.98
N ARG A 183 2.25 -7.22 10.76
CA ARG A 183 0.87 -7.17 10.29
C ARG A 183 -0.08 -7.99 11.15
N GLU A 184 0.35 -9.17 11.58
CA GLU A 184 -0.39 -10.07 12.46
C GLU A 184 -0.62 -9.53 13.88
N THR A 185 0.07 -8.45 14.27
CA THR A 185 -0.16 -7.76 15.54
C THR A 185 -0.94 -6.46 15.41
N VAL A 186 -1.13 -5.99 14.18
CA VAL A 186 -1.82 -4.73 13.85
C VAL A 186 -3.22 -4.98 13.31
N LEU A 187 -3.37 -6.01 12.44
CA LEU A 187 -4.60 -6.32 11.74
C LEU A 187 -5.42 -7.36 12.50
N ASP A 188 -6.73 -7.32 12.35
CA ASP A 188 -7.62 -8.37 12.84
C ASP A 188 -7.59 -9.59 11.89
N ILE A 189 -6.47 -10.32 11.94
CA ILE A 189 -6.25 -11.50 11.11
C ILE A 189 -7.30 -12.57 11.37
N VAL A 190 -7.75 -12.72 12.61
CA VAL A 190 -8.76 -13.74 12.98
C VAL A 190 -10.08 -13.45 12.26
N GLN A 191 -10.51 -12.19 12.21
CA GLN A 191 -11.72 -11.82 11.46
C GLN A 191 -11.57 -12.12 9.97
N VAL A 192 -10.40 -11.81 9.38
CA VAL A 192 -10.10 -12.07 7.97
C VAL A 192 -10.11 -13.57 7.66
N GLU A 193 -9.45 -14.38 8.48
CA GLU A 193 -9.42 -15.83 8.33
C GLU A 193 -10.81 -16.46 8.43
N ASN A 194 -11.63 -15.99 9.37
CA ASN A 194 -13.01 -16.44 9.50
C ASN A 194 -13.85 -16.14 8.26
N LEU A 195 -13.61 -15.02 7.58
CA LEU A 195 -14.31 -14.67 6.33
C LEU A 195 -13.93 -15.61 5.19
N TYR A 196 -12.66 -15.99 5.07
CA TYR A 196 -12.20 -16.95 4.06
C TYR A 196 -12.44 -18.41 4.45
N THR A 197 -12.78 -18.67 5.70
CA THR A 197 -13.13 -19.98 6.28
C THR A 197 -12.01 -21.03 6.34
N SER A 198 -11.08 -21.04 5.42
CA SER A 198 -9.96 -22.00 5.39
C SER A 198 -8.80 -21.55 4.49
N PRO A 199 -7.57 -22.05 4.74
CA PRO A 199 -6.42 -21.80 3.86
C PRO A 199 -6.66 -22.21 2.41
N ARG A 200 -7.41 -23.30 2.20
CA ARG A 200 -7.75 -23.78 0.85
C ARG A 200 -8.66 -22.78 0.12
N ALA A 201 -9.69 -22.28 0.78
CA ALA A 201 -10.58 -21.26 0.21
C ALA A 201 -9.81 -19.96 -0.04
N PHE A 202 -8.97 -19.55 0.90
CA PHE A 202 -8.10 -18.38 0.72
C PHE A 202 -7.20 -18.51 -0.52
N ASN A 203 -6.51 -19.64 -0.69
CA ASN A 203 -5.68 -19.89 -1.86
C ASN A 203 -6.49 -19.90 -3.17
N TYR A 204 -7.71 -20.40 -3.15
CA TYR A 204 -8.61 -20.32 -4.30
C TYR A 204 -8.88 -18.87 -4.69
N TYR A 205 -9.22 -18.00 -3.72
CA TYR A 205 -9.43 -16.57 -3.98
C TYR A 205 -8.15 -15.86 -4.46
N MET A 206 -6.99 -16.23 -3.94
CA MET A 206 -5.71 -15.63 -4.36
C MET A 206 -5.29 -16.06 -5.78
N SER A 207 -5.70 -17.22 -6.26
CA SER A 207 -5.30 -17.79 -7.57
C SER A 207 -6.31 -17.55 -8.69
N ARG A 208 -7.61 -17.38 -8.37
CA ARG A 208 -8.64 -17.23 -9.40
C ARG A 208 -8.56 -15.90 -10.14
N LYS A 209 -9.04 -15.88 -11.39
CA LYS A 209 -9.19 -14.64 -12.15
C LYS A 209 -10.38 -13.84 -11.64
N SER A 210 -10.24 -12.50 -11.61
CA SER A 210 -11.38 -11.59 -11.42
C SER A 210 -12.21 -11.53 -12.70
N GLY A 211 -13.52 -11.35 -12.59
CA GLY A 211 -14.41 -11.28 -13.75
C GLY A 211 -15.88 -11.50 -13.38
N GLU A 212 -16.71 -11.85 -14.35
CA GLU A 212 -18.15 -12.01 -14.19
C GLU A 212 -18.57 -13.00 -13.08
N GLU A 213 -17.77 -14.04 -12.85
CA GLU A 213 -18.02 -15.02 -11.80
C GLU A 213 -17.92 -14.38 -10.42
N TRP A 214 -16.99 -13.45 -10.26
CA TRP A 214 -16.79 -12.65 -9.06
C TRP A 214 -17.95 -11.68 -8.79
N GLU A 215 -18.49 -11.06 -9.85
CA GLU A 215 -19.67 -10.20 -9.75
C GLU A 215 -20.92 -11.03 -9.38
N ARG A 216 -21.14 -12.17 -10.04
CA ARG A 216 -22.27 -13.07 -9.73
C ARG A 216 -22.26 -13.61 -8.29
N GLU A 217 -21.11 -13.82 -7.71
CA GLU A 217 -21.02 -14.23 -6.30
C GLU A 217 -21.54 -13.15 -5.35
N GLN A 218 -21.33 -11.89 -5.67
CA GLN A 218 -21.78 -10.77 -4.83
C GLN A 218 -23.31 -10.60 -4.83
N GLU A 219 -24.01 -11.08 -5.86
CA GLU A 219 -25.47 -11.08 -5.92
C GLU A 219 -26.10 -11.92 -4.79
N LYS A 220 -25.32 -12.85 -4.22
CA LYS A 220 -25.77 -13.66 -3.08
C LYS A 220 -26.03 -12.83 -1.80
N ASP A 221 -25.46 -11.65 -1.69
CA ASP A 221 -25.67 -10.77 -0.53
C ASP A 221 -27.10 -10.20 -0.48
N LYS A 222 -27.85 -10.28 -1.59
CA LYS A 222 -29.24 -9.79 -1.71
C LYS A 222 -29.42 -8.37 -1.15
N SER A 223 -28.36 -7.59 -1.17
CA SER A 223 -28.31 -6.25 -0.56
C SER A 223 -28.96 -5.17 -1.43
N GLY A 224 -29.22 -5.48 -2.71
CA GLY A 224 -29.63 -4.47 -3.70
C GLY A 224 -28.52 -3.48 -4.05
N ILE A 225 -27.32 -3.68 -3.53
CA ILE A 225 -26.14 -2.85 -3.78
C ILE A 225 -25.44 -3.39 -5.03
N ALA A 226 -24.98 -2.48 -5.89
CA ALA A 226 -24.23 -2.86 -7.07
C ALA A 226 -22.95 -3.64 -6.70
N PRO A 227 -22.57 -4.67 -7.48
CA PRO A 227 -21.34 -5.42 -7.23
C PRO A 227 -20.11 -4.51 -7.19
N VAL A 228 -19.20 -4.81 -6.29
CA VAL A 228 -17.88 -4.19 -6.25
C VAL A 228 -17.11 -4.66 -7.48
N ARG A 229 -16.81 -3.73 -8.38
CA ARG A 229 -16.05 -3.97 -9.60
C ARG A 229 -14.64 -3.41 -9.47
N ILE A 230 -13.74 -3.88 -10.31
CA ILE A 230 -12.37 -3.35 -10.34
C ILE A 230 -12.39 -1.85 -10.60
N GLU A 231 -13.16 -1.40 -11.59
CA GLU A 231 -13.29 0.01 -11.94
C GLU A 231 -13.83 0.86 -10.78
N THR A 232 -14.70 0.28 -9.95
CA THR A 232 -15.23 0.97 -8.76
C THR A 232 -14.17 1.09 -7.67
N ILE A 233 -13.41 0.02 -7.41
CA ILE A 233 -12.36 0.01 -6.38
C ILE A 233 -11.18 0.89 -6.78
N GLU A 234 -10.85 0.93 -8.06
CA GLU A 234 -9.75 1.73 -8.62
C GLU A 234 -10.13 3.17 -8.97
N HIS A 235 -11.36 3.58 -8.72
CA HIS A 235 -11.85 4.90 -9.15
C HIS A 235 -10.96 6.08 -8.72
N GLY A 236 -10.23 5.97 -7.65
CA GLY A 236 -9.27 6.99 -7.19
C GLY A 236 -7.82 6.76 -7.65
N VAL A 237 -7.57 5.71 -8.42
CA VAL A 237 -6.23 5.35 -8.92
C VAL A 237 -6.15 5.75 -10.37
N LYS A 238 -5.21 6.61 -10.72
CA LYS A 238 -4.87 6.82 -12.13
C LYS A 238 -4.19 5.54 -12.61
N ASP A 239 -4.68 5.00 -13.72
CA ASP A 239 -4.06 3.86 -14.38
C ASP A 239 -2.62 4.24 -14.75
N GLN A 240 -1.69 3.63 -14.05
CA GLN A 240 -0.27 3.85 -14.27
C GLN A 240 0.35 2.53 -14.71
N PRO A 241 0.55 2.36 -16.02
CA PRO A 241 1.13 1.13 -16.52
C PRO A 241 2.52 0.90 -15.90
N VAL A 242 2.71 -0.30 -15.38
CA VAL A 242 4.04 -0.72 -14.93
C VAL A 242 4.88 -1.00 -16.17
N GLU A 243 5.87 -0.17 -16.38
CA GLU A 243 6.77 -0.29 -17.52
C GLU A 243 7.60 -1.57 -17.40
N LYS A 244 7.82 -2.22 -18.56
CA LYS A 244 8.69 -3.39 -18.66
C LYS A 244 10.07 -2.93 -19.10
N MET A 245 11.09 -3.25 -18.31
CA MET A 245 12.46 -3.07 -18.72
C MET A 245 12.94 -4.31 -19.51
N LEU A 246 13.57 -4.07 -20.65
CA LEU A 246 14.18 -5.13 -21.44
C LEU A 246 15.54 -5.50 -20.82
N ILE A 247 15.65 -6.73 -20.32
CA ILE A 247 16.90 -7.28 -19.81
C ILE A 247 17.28 -8.47 -20.68
N TYR A 248 18.55 -8.47 -21.15
CA TYR A 248 19.13 -9.59 -21.89
C TYR A 248 19.81 -10.53 -20.90
N GLU A 249 19.23 -11.69 -20.66
CA GLU A 249 19.85 -12.79 -19.93
C GLU A 249 20.16 -13.93 -20.91
N SER A 250 21.39 -14.42 -20.91
CA SER A 250 21.82 -15.56 -21.73
C SER A 250 21.54 -15.41 -23.23
N GLY A 251 21.66 -14.20 -23.77
CA GLY A 251 21.47 -13.91 -25.19
C GLY A 251 20.00 -13.90 -25.65
N ARG A 252 19.06 -14.02 -24.74
CA ARG A 252 17.62 -13.87 -25.00
C ARG A 252 17.11 -12.56 -24.40
N ALA A 253 16.25 -11.86 -25.15
CA ALA A 253 15.55 -10.71 -24.61
C ALA A 253 14.56 -11.20 -23.56
N ASP A 254 14.73 -10.74 -22.33
CA ASP A 254 13.76 -10.97 -21.26
C ASP A 254 13.23 -9.62 -20.79
N TYR A 255 11.91 -9.53 -20.61
CA TYR A 255 11.24 -8.32 -20.18
C TYR A 255 11.03 -8.41 -18.67
N ARG A 256 11.96 -7.88 -17.90
CA ARG A 256 11.74 -7.64 -16.48
C ARG A 256 11.13 -6.28 -16.28
N LYS A 257 10.16 -6.24 -15.38
CA LYS A 257 9.62 -4.97 -14.89
C LYS A 257 10.60 -4.42 -13.86
N ILE A 258 11.15 -3.24 -14.11
CA ILE A 258 11.78 -2.50 -13.04
C ILE A 258 10.69 -1.91 -12.16
N SER A 259 10.75 -2.14 -10.84
CA SER A 259 9.81 -1.53 -9.92
C SER A 259 10.12 -0.04 -9.74
N ASP A 260 9.11 0.74 -9.35
CA ASP A 260 9.33 2.15 -9.04
C ASP A 260 10.28 2.34 -7.86
N ILE A 261 10.24 1.42 -6.89
CA ILE A 261 11.14 1.45 -5.72
C ILE A 261 12.61 1.27 -6.15
N ASP A 262 12.88 0.34 -7.05
CA ASP A 262 14.25 0.11 -7.56
C ASP A 262 14.72 1.33 -8.36
N LEU A 263 13.87 1.85 -9.24
CA LEU A 263 14.18 3.05 -10.04
C LEU A 263 14.37 4.28 -9.17
N CYS A 264 13.47 4.55 -8.23
CA CYS A 264 13.60 5.66 -7.30
C CYS A 264 14.85 5.53 -6.43
N THR A 265 15.16 4.32 -5.96
CA THR A 265 16.39 4.06 -5.19
C THR A 265 17.64 4.35 -6.02
N GLU A 266 17.68 3.94 -7.28
CA GLU A 266 18.79 4.24 -8.21
C GLU A 266 18.93 5.76 -8.42
N ILE A 267 17.80 6.44 -8.68
CA ILE A 267 17.78 7.89 -8.87
C ILE A 267 18.27 8.62 -7.61
N ASP A 268 17.68 8.33 -6.45
CA ASP A 268 17.93 9.07 -5.22
C ASP A 268 19.33 8.80 -4.65
N ARG A 269 19.85 7.55 -4.76
CA ARG A 269 21.15 7.18 -4.19
C ARG A 269 22.34 7.42 -5.10
N LYS A 270 22.16 7.28 -6.43
CA LYS A 270 23.30 7.31 -7.35
C LYS A 270 23.28 8.47 -8.34
N ILE A 271 22.09 8.97 -8.73
CA ILE A 271 21.98 10.01 -9.74
C ILE A 271 21.88 11.40 -9.11
N VAL A 272 20.92 11.61 -8.23
CA VAL A 272 20.67 12.91 -7.57
C VAL A 272 21.90 13.49 -6.87
N PRO A 273 22.72 12.71 -6.13
CA PRO A 273 23.93 13.23 -5.51
C PRO A 273 24.98 13.79 -6.48
N LYS A 274 25.02 13.30 -7.74
CA LYS A 274 25.93 13.84 -8.77
C LYS A 274 25.59 15.29 -9.17
N TYR A 275 24.36 15.72 -8.91
CA TYR A 275 23.90 17.11 -9.11
C TYR A 275 24.03 17.96 -7.84
N GLY A 276 24.63 17.43 -6.77
CA GLY A 276 24.75 18.12 -5.49
C GLY A 276 23.41 18.39 -4.81
N LYS A 277 22.38 17.59 -5.10
CA LYS A 277 21.02 17.72 -4.55
C LYS A 277 20.71 16.66 -3.50
N VAL A 278 19.77 16.97 -2.61
CA VAL A 278 19.34 16.07 -1.54
C VAL A 278 18.26 15.09 -2.02
N SER A 279 17.40 15.53 -2.94
CA SER A 279 16.32 14.71 -3.48
C SER A 279 15.89 15.20 -4.87
N VAL A 280 15.10 14.38 -5.57
CA VAL A 280 14.53 14.75 -6.89
C VAL A 280 13.70 16.03 -6.85
N PHE A 281 13.15 16.38 -5.69
CA PHE A 281 12.32 17.57 -5.50
C PHE A 281 13.13 18.89 -5.53
N HIS A 282 14.45 18.82 -5.51
CA HIS A 282 15.36 19.97 -5.61
C HIS A 282 16.04 20.09 -6.98
N LEU A 283 15.79 19.15 -7.86
CA LEU A 283 16.26 19.21 -9.24
C LEU A 283 15.46 20.25 -10.03
N SER A 284 16.13 21.01 -10.87
CA SER A 284 15.49 21.87 -11.87
C SER A 284 14.86 21.02 -12.98
N ASP A 285 13.92 21.60 -13.73
CA ASP A 285 13.29 20.90 -14.85
C ASP A 285 14.30 20.48 -15.93
N SER A 286 15.37 21.26 -16.11
CA SER A 286 16.46 20.90 -17.03
C SER A 286 17.23 19.68 -16.56
N GLU A 287 17.57 19.63 -15.25
CA GLU A 287 18.26 18.47 -14.65
C GLU A 287 17.37 17.22 -14.70
N LYS A 288 16.07 17.35 -14.40
CA LYS A 288 15.11 16.25 -14.52
C LYS A 288 15.02 15.71 -15.94
N ARG A 289 14.99 16.58 -16.96
CA ARG A 289 14.99 16.15 -18.37
C ARG A 289 16.27 15.41 -18.75
N GLN A 290 17.43 15.93 -18.36
CA GLN A 290 18.71 15.26 -18.63
C GLN A 290 18.78 13.86 -17.98
N ILE A 291 18.29 13.75 -16.75
CA ILE A 291 18.20 12.45 -16.06
C ILE A 291 17.19 11.54 -16.78
N GLY A 292 16.05 12.08 -17.19
CA GLY A 292 15.03 11.34 -17.95
C GLY A 292 15.58 10.77 -19.26
N ASP A 293 16.27 11.58 -20.05
CA ASP A 293 16.92 11.16 -21.29
C ASP A 293 17.97 10.06 -21.05
N TYR A 294 18.74 10.19 -19.96
CA TYR A 294 19.69 9.18 -19.54
C TYR A 294 19.02 7.86 -19.18
N LEU A 295 17.96 7.89 -18.35
CA LEU A 295 17.20 6.71 -17.97
C LEU A 295 16.53 6.03 -19.16
N TYR A 296 15.93 6.81 -20.05
CA TYR A 296 15.33 6.30 -21.28
C TYR A 296 16.39 5.59 -22.16
N LYS A 297 17.52 6.26 -22.42
CA LYS A 297 18.54 5.77 -23.35
C LYS A 297 19.31 4.58 -22.82
N TYR A 298 19.68 4.57 -21.52
CA TYR A 298 20.61 3.58 -20.96
C TYR A 298 19.94 2.54 -20.09
N TYR A 299 18.76 2.83 -19.51
CA TYR A 299 18.01 1.89 -18.69
C TYR A 299 16.76 1.37 -19.39
N HIS A 300 16.44 1.92 -20.54
CA HIS A 300 15.23 1.58 -21.33
C HIS A 300 13.93 1.68 -20.52
N VAL A 301 13.88 2.64 -19.61
CA VAL A 301 12.70 2.91 -18.77
C VAL A 301 11.69 3.72 -19.57
N GLY A 302 10.42 3.38 -19.49
CA GLY A 302 9.35 4.10 -20.17
C GLY A 302 9.12 5.51 -19.63
N GLU A 303 8.65 6.41 -20.49
CA GLU A 303 8.46 7.83 -20.17
C GLU A 303 7.55 8.05 -18.97
N VAL A 304 6.44 7.30 -18.86
CA VAL A 304 5.47 7.43 -17.76
C VAL A 304 6.13 7.13 -16.41
N GLN A 305 6.95 6.08 -16.34
CA GLN A 305 7.66 5.70 -15.11
C GLN A 305 8.76 6.73 -14.77
N ILE A 306 9.50 7.21 -15.78
CA ILE A 306 10.48 8.28 -15.63
C ILE A 306 9.82 9.53 -15.03
N ARG A 307 8.71 9.98 -15.63
CA ARG A 307 8.00 11.18 -15.16
C ARG A 307 7.57 11.05 -13.69
N ARG A 308 6.93 9.93 -13.30
CA ARG A 308 6.49 9.77 -11.90
C ARG A 308 7.64 9.61 -10.91
N CYS A 309 8.73 8.90 -11.26
CA CYS A 309 9.88 8.72 -10.37
C CYS A 309 10.74 9.99 -10.22
N LEU A 310 10.76 10.86 -11.24
CA LEU A 310 11.43 12.17 -11.21
C LEU A 310 10.51 13.31 -10.76
N ASP A 311 9.23 13.05 -10.42
CA ASP A 311 8.24 14.08 -10.09
C ASP A 311 8.17 15.17 -11.18
N ILE A 312 8.08 14.78 -12.45
CA ILE A 312 7.86 15.65 -13.61
C ILE A 312 6.36 15.78 -13.82
N ARG A 313 5.85 16.99 -13.71
CA ARG A 313 4.42 17.31 -13.92
C ARG A 313 4.14 17.82 -15.30
#